data_b6f93cf9644e3099318b5484fe54bdf1
#
_entry.id   b6f93cf9644e3099318b5484fe54bdf1
#
_cell.length_a   1.000
_cell.length_b   1.000
_cell.length_c   1.000
_cell.angle_alpha   90.00
_cell.angle_beta   90.00
_cell.angle_gamma   90.00
#
_symmetry.space_group_name_H-M   'P 1'
#
loop_
_entity.id
_entity.type
_entity.pdbx_description
1 polymer ?
#
loop_
_entity_poly.entity_id
_entity_poly.type
_entity_poly.pdbx_seq_one_letter_code
_entity_poly.pdbx_strand_id
1 'polypeptide(L)'
;MKRFLKKILLFVSPVVAVVGIYIILDPFMVVHHHSPFFEHECYVGINPNVGYVSTMTYIENLPEQDYDSFILGNSRSVHFLIDDWQPHIDPAAHCFHFNADGESLYGMLQNIELIDSLGGKLSNALPIVD
;
A
#
# COMPACT_ATOMS: atom_id res chain seq x y z
N MET A 1 4.51 -46.51 12.19
CA MET A 1 4.14 -45.09 12.40
C MET A 1 5.34 -44.14 12.38
N LYS A 2 6.38 -44.29 13.22
CA LYS A 2 7.53 -43.33 13.29
C LYS A 2 8.28 -43.13 11.96
N ARG A 3 8.47 -44.19 11.13
CA ARG A 3 9.14 -44.10 9.82
C ARG A 3 8.27 -43.38 8.78
N PHE A 4 6.97 -43.51 8.85
CA PHE A 4 6.04 -42.83 7.94
C PHE A 4 5.98 -41.33 8.27
N LEU A 5 5.91 -40.99 9.55
CA LEU A 5 5.94 -39.59 10.00
C LEU A 5 7.24 -38.87 9.58
N LYS A 6 8.39 -39.54 9.70
CA LYS A 6 9.67 -38.97 9.23
C LYS A 6 9.69 -38.68 7.72
N LYS A 7 9.10 -39.57 6.89
CA LYS A 7 8.99 -39.32 5.44
C LYS A 7 8.11 -38.15 5.10
N ILE A 8 6.96 -38.01 5.80
CA ILE A 8 6.09 -36.85 5.62
C ILE A 8 6.81 -35.58 6.04
N LEU A 9 7.46 -35.57 7.18
CA LEU A 9 8.19 -34.40 7.68
C LEU A 9 9.29 -33.96 6.69
N LEU A 10 10.01 -34.92 6.13
CA LEU A 10 11.08 -34.66 5.15
C LEU A 10 10.50 -34.11 3.83
N PHE A 11 9.32 -34.56 3.43
CA PHE A 11 8.66 -34.08 2.20
C PHE A 11 8.05 -32.69 2.38
N VAL A 12 7.51 -32.38 3.56
CA VAL A 12 6.86 -31.09 3.87
C VAL A 12 7.91 -30.02 4.25
N SER A 13 9.06 -30.41 4.79
CA SER A 13 10.09 -29.45 5.26
C SER A 13 10.54 -28.42 4.21
N PRO A 14 10.78 -28.75 2.92
CA PRO A 14 11.15 -27.72 1.95
C PRO A 14 10.02 -26.73 1.68
N VAL A 15 8.77 -27.17 1.72
CA VAL A 15 7.62 -26.27 1.54
C VAL A 15 7.51 -25.30 2.72
N VAL A 16 7.65 -25.81 3.94
CA VAL A 16 7.66 -24.97 5.16
C VAL A 16 8.83 -24.01 5.15
N ALA A 17 10.00 -24.44 4.67
CA ALA A 17 11.17 -23.56 4.55
C ALA A 17 10.93 -22.41 3.55
N VAL A 18 10.37 -22.71 2.37
CA VAL A 18 10.04 -21.69 1.36
C VAL A 18 9.01 -20.69 1.89
N VAL A 19 7.93 -21.17 2.53
CA VAL A 19 6.93 -20.31 3.14
C VAL A 19 7.53 -19.46 4.26
N GLY A 20 8.39 -20.04 5.09
CA GLY A 20 9.09 -19.31 6.15
C GLY A 20 9.99 -18.19 5.59
N ILE A 21 10.76 -18.50 4.56
CA ILE A 21 11.61 -17.50 3.86
C ILE A 21 10.73 -16.40 3.26
N TYR A 22 9.61 -16.76 2.62
CA TYR A 22 8.69 -15.80 2.04
C TYR A 22 8.12 -14.84 3.11
N ILE A 23 7.69 -15.36 4.26
CA ILE A 23 7.16 -14.53 5.36
C ILE A 23 8.24 -13.61 5.93
N ILE A 24 9.49 -14.09 6.06
CA ILE A 24 10.59 -13.28 6.62
C ILE A 24 11.04 -12.17 5.66
N LEU A 25 11.13 -12.50 4.38
CA LEU A 25 11.60 -11.54 3.37
C LEU A 25 10.51 -10.55 2.93
N ASP A 26 9.23 -10.95 3.08
CA ASP A 26 8.06 -10.19 2.64
C ASP A 26 8.26 -9.43 1.32
N PRO A 27 8.60 -10.14 0.22
CA PRO A 27 9.02 -9.50 -1.02
C PRO A 27 7.95 -8.62 -1.68
N PHE A 28 6.70 -8.79 -1.30
CA PHE A 28 5.57 -7.99 -1.80
C PHE A 28 5.03 -7.01 -0.76
N MET A 29 5.69 -6.86 0.40
CA MET A 29 5.30 -5.94 1.47
C MET A 29 3.85 -6.09 1.95
N VAL A 30 3.38 -7.34 2.10
CA VAL A 30 1.99 -7.67 2.42
C VAL A 30 1.85 -8.21 3.85
N VAL A 31 2.93 -8.75 4.42
CA VAL A 31 2.90 -9.48 5.70
C VAL A 31 3.31 -8.60 6.88
N HIS A 32 4.26 -7.70 6.66
CA HIS A 32 4.78 -6.84 7.71
C HIS A 32 4.32 -5.39 7.52
N HIS A 33 4.29 -4.64 8.62
CA HIS A 33 4.08 -3.21 8.58
C HIS A 33 5.30 -2.53 7.94
N HIS A 34 5.07 -1.75 6.91
CA HIS A 34 6.10 -0.98 6.20
C HIS A 34 5.76 0.50 6.29
N SER A 35 6.81 1.34 6.33
CA SER A 35 6.64 2.78 6.14
C SER A 35 6.05 3.06 4.75
N PRO A 36 5.39 4.22 4.54
CA PRO A 36 4.76 4.55 3.27
C PRO A 36 5.69 4.27 2.10
N PHE A 37 5.21 3.49 1.13
CA PHE A 37 5.99 3.00 -0.02
C PHE A 37 6.69 4.12 -0.79
N PHE A 38 6.11 5.32 -0.80
CA PHE A 38 6.59 6.46 -1.57
C PHE A 38 7.69 7.29 -0.88
N GLU A 39 8.01 7.01 0.37
CA GLU A 39 9.08 7.72 1.11
C GLU A 39 10.47 7.11 0.89
N HIS A 40 10.58 5.94 0.29
CA HIS A 40 11.86 5.25 0.12
C HIS A 40 12.23 5.07 -1.35
N GLU A 41 13.26 5.78 -1.77
CA GLU A 41 13.96 5.54 -3.03
C GLU A 41 14.61 4.16 -3.03
N CYS A 42 14.11 3.16 -3.61
CA CYS A 42 14.82 1.91 -3.89
C CYS A 42 14.15 0.62 -3.43
N TYR A 43 13.21 0.18 -4.20
CA TYR A 43 12.96 -1.25 -4.29
C TYR A 43 13.43 -1.75 -5.66
N VAL A 44 14.74 -1.98 -5.77
CA VAL A 44 15.35 -2.48 -7.00
C VAL A 44 14.88 -3.91 -7.24
N GLY A 45 14.06 -4.11 -8.26
CA GLY A 45 13.77 -5.43 -8.83
C GLY A 45 12.47 -6.11 -8.40
N ILE A 46 11.67 -5.51 -7.53
CA ILE A 46 10.34 -6.02 -7.16
C ILE A 46 9.30 -5.00 -7.59
N ASN A 47 8.33 -5.42 -8.38
CA ASN A 47 7.19 -4.57 -8.77
C ASN A 47 5.97 -5.02 -7.94
N PRO A 48 5.71 -4.41 -6.75
CA PRO A 48 4.57 -4.77 -5.94
C PRO A 48 3.28 -4.35 -6.62
N ASN A 49 2.15 -4.92 -6.18
CA ASN A 49 0.85 -4.37 -6.50
C ASN A 49 0.68 -3.02 -5.77
N VAL A 50 1.04 -1.94 -6.46
CA VAL A 50 1.10 -0.58 -5.90
C VAL A 50 -0.24 -0.15 -5.32
N GLY A 51 -1.35 -0.47 -6.00
CA GLY A 51 -2.70 -0.16 -5.52
C GLY A 51 -3.02 -0.86 -4.20
N TYR A 52 -2.68 -2.15 -4.09
CA TYR A 52 -2.86 -2.89 -2.83
C TYR A 52 -2.00 -2.33 -1.71
N VAL A 53 -0.72 -2.08 -1.97
CA VAL A 53 0.22 -1.53 -0.97
C VAL A 53 -0.25 -0.17 -0.50
N SER A 54 -0.65 0.71 -1.42
CA SER A 54 -1.18 2.04 -1.11
C SER A 54 -2.41 1.97 -0.21
N THR A 55 -3.39 1.13 -0.56
CA THR A 55 -4.60 0.94 0.22
C THR A 55 -4.32 0.38 1.62
N MET A 56 -3.46 -0.63 1.73
CA MET A 56 -3.09 -1.21 3.03
C MET A 56 -2.31 -0.22 3.89
N THR A 57 -1.38 0.54 3.31
CA THR A 57 -0.64 1.60 4.02
C THR A 57 -1.59 2.65 4.58
N TYR A 58 -2.62 3.06 3.82
CA TYR A 58 -3.63 3.98 4.32
C TYR A 58 -4.36 3.42 5.53
N ILE A 59 -4.87 2.17 5.42
CA ILE A 59 -5.63 1.53 6.50
C ILE A 59 -4.79 1.37 7.78
N GLU A 60 -3.52 0.97 7.62
CA GLU A 60 -2.62 0.73 8.75
C GLU A 60 -2.21 2.02 9.46
N ASN A 61 -2.03 3.11 8.72
CA ASN A 61 -1.62 4.39 9.30
C ASN A 61 -2.80 5.23 9.81
N LEU A 62 -4.04 4.89 9.45
CA LEU A 62 -5.23 5.64 9.85
C LEU A 62 -5.37 5.87 11.37
N PRO A 63 -4.99 4.93 12.28
CA PRO A 63 -5.07 5.16 13.73
C PRO A 63 -4.08 6.22 14.25
N GLU A 64 -3.00 6.48 13.51
CA GLU A 64 -1.93 7.39 13.93
C GLU A 64 -1.93 8.71 13.14
N GLN A 65 -2.59 8.71 11.98
CA GLN A 65 -2.60 9.83 11.03
C GLN A 65 -4.03 10.23 10.67
N ASP A 66 -4.39 11.46 10.93
CA ASP A 66 -5.68 12.04 10.55
C ASP A 66 -5.61 12.58 9.12
N TYR A 67 -5.48 11.69 8.13
CA TYR A 67 -5.47 12.11 6.72
C TYR A 67 -6.79 12.76 6.33
N ASP A 68 -6.71 13.92 5.67
CA ASP A 68 -7.86 14.68 5.23
C ASP A 68 -7.78 15.19 3.78
N SER A 69 -6.63 14.99 3.15
CA SER A 69 -6.33 15.50 1.81
C SER A 69 -5.67 14.41 0.98
N PHE A 70 -6.18 14.17 -0.24
CA PHE A 70 -5.81 12.98 -0.99
C PHE A 70 -5.43 13.30 -2.43
N ILE A 71 -4.30 12.76 -2.89
CA ILE A 71 -3.98 12.61 -4.30
C ILE A 71 -4.48 11.24 -4.74
N LEU A 72 -5.25 11.18 -5.83
CA LEU A 72 -5.82 9.95 -6.37
C LEU A 72 -5.36 9.82 -7.82
N GLY A 73 -4.67 8.74 -8.16
CA GLY A 73 -4.19 8.64 -9.51
C GLY A 73 -3.54 7.31 -9.88
N ASN A 74 -3.14 7.26 -11.14
CA ASN A 74 -2.45 6.13 -11.75
C ASN A 74 -0.91 6.27 -11.63
N SER A 75 -0.17 5.44 -12.37
CA SER A 75 1.30 5.46 -12.38
C SER A 75 1.93 6.81 -12.74
N ARG A 76 1.19 7.73 -13.38
CA ARG A 76 1.66 9.09 -13.66
C ARG A 76 1.52 10.02 -12.47
N SER A 77 0.61 9.72 -11.56
CA SER A 77 0.41 10.52 -10.36
C SER A 77 1.62 10.50 -9.41
N VAL A 78 2.52 9.53 -9.52
CA VAL A 78 3.78 9.44 -8.76
C VAL A 78 4.63 10.72 -8.86
N HIS A 79 4.50 11.47 -9.95
CA HIS A 79 5.24 12.72 -10.15
C HIS A 79 4.61 13.93 -9.42
N PHE A 80 3.42 13.75 -8.85
CA PHE A 80 2.75 14.78 -8.04
C PHE A 80 3.10 14.54 -6.57
N LEU A 81 4.14 15.21 -6.10
CA LEU A 81 4.61 15.03 -4.72
C LEU A 81 3.67 15.75 -3.76
N ILE A 82 3.44 15.13 -2.61
CA ILE A 82 2.66 15.71 -1.51
C ILE A 82 3.27 17.06 -1.09
N ASP A 83 4.59 17.12 -0.95
CA ASP A 83 5.31 18.32 -0.54
C ASP A 83 5.14 19.50 -1.49
N ASP A 84 4.92 19.23 -2.80
CA ASP A 84 4.65 20.26 -3.79
C ASP A 84 3.19 20.72 -3.75
N TRP A 85 2.25 19.84 -3.43
CA TRP A 85 0.82 20.14 -3.42
C TRP A 85 0.32 20.74 -2.11
N GLN A 86 0.77 20.24 -0.97
CA GLN A 86 0.33 20.65 0.36
C GLN A 86 0.38 22.18 0.59
N PRO A 87 1.43 22.92 0.17
CA PRO A 87 1.49 24.37 0.33
C PRO A 87 0.40 25.15 -0.43
N HIS A 88 -0.23 24.51 -1.44
CA HIS A 88 -1.28 25.13 -2.25
C HIS A 88 -2.69 24.93 -1.70
N ILE A 89 -2.85 24.07 -0.70
CA ILE A 89 -4.13 23.83 -0.01
C ILE A 89 -4.09 24.42 1.41
N ASP A 90 -3.68 23.62 2.37
CA ASP A 90 -3.49 24.03 3.75
C ASP A 90 -2.15 23.44 4.24
N PRO A 91 -1.22 24.25 4.72
CA PRO A 91 0.06 23.73 5.28
C PRO A 91 -0.14 22.76 6.45
N ALA A 92 -1.28 22.79 7.11
CA ALA A 92 -1.64 21.86 8.18
C ALA A 92 -2.41 20.62 7.67
N ALA A 93 -2.67 20.50 6.37
CA ALA A 93 -3.35 19.34 5.80
C ALA A 93 -2.51 18.06 5.95
N HIS A 94 -3.15 16.99 6.33
CA HIS A 94 -2.55 15.67 6.39
C HIS A 94 -2.83 14.94 5.08
N CYS A 95 -1.84 14.89 4.21
CA CYS A 95 -1.99 14.39 2.86
C CYS A 95 -1.66 12.91 2.76
N PHE A 96 -2.40 12.20 1.91
CA PHE A 96 -2.11 10.82 1.51
C PHE A 96 -2.24 10.67 -0.01
N HIS A 97 -1.40 9.82 -0.61
CA HIS A 97 -1.39 9.56 -2.04
C HIS A 97 -1.81 8.12 -2.33
N PHE A 98 -3.03 7.94 -2.84
CA PHE A 98 -3.47 6.69 -3.41
C PHE A 98 -2.95 6.58 -4.84
N ASN A 99 -2.06 5.61 -5.07
CA ASN A 99 -1.50 5.34 -6.38
C ASN A 99 -1.75 3.88 -6.76
N ALA A 100 -2.10 3.64 -8.01
CA ALA A 100 -2.20 2.29 -8.56
C ALA A 100 -1.84 2.27 -10.05
N ASP A 101 -1.19 1.19 -10.50
CA ASP A 101 -0.90 1.02 -11.92
C ASP A 101 -2.20 0.87 -12.72
N GLY A 102 -2.41 1.76 -13.69
CA GLY A 102 -3.61 1.73 -14.53
C GLY A 102 -4.91 2.08 -13.79
N GLU A 103 -4.83 2.90 -12.72
CA GLU A 103 -6.00 3.34 -11.97
C GLU A 103 -7.03 4.03 -12.87
N SER A 104 -8.28 3.67 -12.66
CA SER A 104 -9.43 4.21 -13.37
C SER A 104 -10.24 5.17 -12.48
N LEU A 105 -11.10 5.99 -13.08
CA LEU A 105 -12.05 6.81 -12.31
C LEU A 105 -12.91 5.97 -11.35
N TYR A 106 -13.22 4.74 -11.73
CA TYR A 106 -13.96 3.83 -10.86
C TYR A 106 -13.13 3.40 -9.65
N GLY A 107 -11.86 3.09 -9.83
CA GLY A 107 -10.98 2.75 -8.71
C GLY A 107 -10.72 3.95 -7.79
N MET A 108 -10.56 5.16 -8.34
CA MET A 108 -10.50 6.39 -7.54
C MET A 108 -11.77 6.58 -6.70
N LEU A 109 -12.96 6.30 -7.28
CA LEU A 109 -14.22 6.34 -6.54
C LEU A 109 -14.24 5.31 -5.41
N GLN A 110 -13.75 4.10 -5.64
CA GLN A 110 -13.65 3.07 -4.60
C GLN A 110 -12.73 3.49 -3.44
N ASN A 111 -11.63 4.19 -3.73
CA ASN A 111 -10.76 4.76 -2.70
C ASN A 111 -11.49 5.84 -1.88
N ILE A 112 -12.29 6.69 -2.52
CA ILE A 112 -13.13 7.68 -1.81
C ILE A 112 -14.19 6.99 -0.94
N GLU A 113 -14.86 5.95 -1.45
CA GLU A 113 -15.82 5.16 -0.69
C GLU A 113 -15.15 4.44 0.49
N LEU A 114 -13.91 3.98 0.33
CA LEU A 114 -13.11 3.40 1.41
C LEU A 114 -12.83 4.43 2.50
N ILE A 115 -12.38 5.64 2.13
CA ILE A 115 -12.14 6.74 3.08
C ILE A 115 -13.39 7.00 3.92
N ASP A 116 -14.54 7.16 3.26
CA ASP A 116 -15.83 7.43 3.91
C ASP A 116 -16.25 6.26 4.83
N SER A 117 -16.11 5.01 4.36
CA SER A 117 -16.48 3.81 5.12
C SER A 117 -15.65 3.62 6.41
N LEU A 118 -14.41 4.10 6.41
CA LEU A 118 -13.52 4.08 7.56
C LEU A 118 -13.68 5.31 8.47
N GLY A 119 -14.63 6.20 8.15
CA GLY A 119 -14.87 7.43 8.90
C GLY A 119 -13.83 8.53 8.65
N GLY A 120 -13.05 8.41 7.57
CA GLY A 120 -12.08 9.41 7.16
C GLY A 120 -12.75 10.70 6.68
N LYS A 121 -12.02 11.81 6.75
CA LYS A 121 -12.48 13.12 6.30
C LYS A 121 -11.87 13.44 4.95
N LEU A 122 -12.67 13.87 4.00
CA LEU A 122 -12.22 14.31 2.68
C LEU A 122 -12.37 15.84 2.59
N SER A 123 -11.30 16.58 2.92
CA SER A 123 -11.26 18.05 2.82
C SER A 123 -10.82 18.50 1.43
N ASN A 124 -9.80 17.86 0.88
CA ASN A 124 -9.25 18.16 -0.43
C ASN A 124 -8.99 16.87 -1.22
N ALA A 125 -9.21 16.91 -2.52
CA ALA A 125 -8.89 15.81 -3.42
C ALA A 125 -8.28 16.33 -4.72
N LEU A 126 -7.19 15.70 -5.16
CA LEU A 126 -6.52 15.95 -6.43
C LEU A 126 -6.57 14.68 -7.29
N PRO A 127 -7.61 14.46 -8.10
CA PRO A 127 -7.66 13.35 -9.03
C PRO A 127 -6.78 13.62 -10.25
N ILE A 128 -5.87 12.71 -10.54
CA ILE A 128 -5.00 12.73 -11.72
C ILE A 128 -5.58 11.76 -12.75
N VAL A 129 -6.18 12.30 -13.79
CA VAL A 129 -6.88 11.55 -14.85
C VAL A 129 -6.12 11.74 -16.16
N ASP A 130 -5.96 10.65 -16.92
CA ASP A 130 -5.37 10.65 -18.27
C ASP A 130 -6.43 10.80 -19.37
#